data_a7ba141b0d126f05f33d8b42cb4d45d0
#
_entry.id   a7ba141b0d126f05f33d8b42cb4d45d0
#
_cell.length_a   1.000
_cell.length_b   1.000
_cell.length_c   1.000
_cell.angle_alpha   90.00
_cell.angle_beta   90.00
_cell.angle_gamma   90.00
#
_symmetry.space_group_name_H-M   'P 1'
#
loop_
_entity.id
_entity.type
_entity.pdbx_description
1 polymer ?
#
loop_
_entity_poly.entity_id
_entity_poly.type
_entity_poly.pdbx_seq_one_letter_code
_entity_poly.pdbx_strand_id
1 'polypeptide(L)'
;MRAMDTDLSGVPGWLDLGSQFCLELSFGVLLALAFVPRAPVGTLFYRLMGSTAVLPALLAGVVPVTSGGRALSEPALVATWLAVAAYPFYSGPLRGRRWGIALAWALVWSAAALVATVGRTGDLVGVQLVVASLSAASTGAVAGGVGLAMVLGHWYLTVPKLDVRHLVRLNRVTVGAMIASLICVALTCLVFRAELAEARTPLLGPWGLFYLGTRVVVGLVMPLLFAWMTAGSLRYSNTRSATGILYASTVLVLIGTGVAVSLQSSYGVPL
;
A
#
# COMPACT_ATOMS: atom_id res chain seq x y z
N MET A 1 -15.87 37.57 22.04
CA MET A 1 -15.85 36.12 21.82
C MET A 1 -15.07 35.89 20.53
N ARG A 2 -13.72 35.85 20.61
CA ARG A 2 -12.85 35.60 19.45
C ARG A 2 -12.88 34.11 19.20
N ALA A 3 -13.34 33.73 18.00
CA ALA A 3 -13.20 32.37 17.51
C ALA A 3 -11.72 31.99 17.60
N MET A 4 -11.47 30.88 18.25
CA MET A 4 -10.18 30.24 18.36
C MET A 4 -9.93 29.57 16.99
N ASP A 5 -9.48 30.35 16.01
CA ASP A 5 -8.85 29.81 14.80
C ASP A 5 -7.58 29.10 15.26
N THR A 6 -7.74 27.84 15.60
CA THR A 6 -6.61 26.92 15.75
C THR A 6 -6.01 26.77 14.35
N ASP A 7 -4.91 27.45 14.13
CA ASP A 7 -4.04 27.29 12.99
C ASP A 7 -3.51 25.84 12.97
N LEU A 8 -4.25 24.99 12.24
CA LEU A 8 -3.92 23.58 11.99
C LEU A 8 -2.95 23.43 10.80
N SER A 9 -2.17 24.50 10.50
CA SER A 9 -1.32 24.59 9.31
C SER A 9 -0.13 23.61 9.25
N GLY A 10 -0.03 22.68 10.19
CA GLY A 10 1.02 21.66 10.20
C GLY A 10 0.51 20.20 10.16
N VAL A 11 -0.81 19.96 10.23
CA VAL A 11 -1.35 18.60 10.21
C VAL A 11 -1.93 18.29 8.82
N PRO A 12 -1.48 17.20 8.16
CA PRO A 12 -2.06 16.80 6.87
C PRO A 12 -3.58 16.68 6.96
N GLY A 13 -4.31 17.31 6.05
CA GLY A 13 -5.76 17.20 6.00
C GLY A 13 -6.19 15.74 5.77
N TRP A 14 -7.31 15.31 6.36
CA TRP A 14 -7.84 13.94 6.18
C TRP A 14 -8.01 13.56 4.71
N LEU A 15 -8.27 14.53 3.83
CA LEU A 15 -8.37 14.32 2.38
C LEU A 15 -7.02 13.93 1.78
N ASP A 16 -5.94 14.53 2.24
CA ASP A 16 -4.59 14.24 1.77
C ASP A 16 -4.11 12.87 2.24
N LEU A 17 -4.35 12.53 3.50
CA LEU A 17 -4.06 11.21 4.07
C LEU A 17 -4.89 10.11 3.40
N GLY A 18 -6.19 10.37 3.17
CA GLY A 18 -7.08 9.44 2.47
C GLY A 18 -6.64 9.22 1.02
N SER A 19 -6.24 10.28 0.32
CA SER A 19 -5.71 10.17 -1.05
C SER A 19 -4.40 9.39 -1.08
N GLN A 20 -3.50 9.63 -0.14
CA GLN A 20 -2.25 8.89 -0.02
C GLN A 20 -2.50 7.41 0.25
N PHE A 21 -3.34 7.07 1.24
CA PHE A 21 -3.72 5.68 1.53
C PHE A 21 -4.28 4.95 0.30
N CYS A 22 -5.16 5.62 -0.45
CA CYS A 22 -5.71 5.08 -1.69
C CYS A 22 -4.63 4.82 -2.74
N LEU A 23 -3.65 5.72 -2.89
CA LEU A 23 -2.52 5.55 -3.81
C LEU A 23 -1.57 4.45 -3.35
N GLU A 24 -1.29 4.33 -2.05
CA GLU A 24 -0.52 3.23 -1.47
C GLU A 24 -1.14 1.88 -1.80
N LEU A 25 -2.46 1.75 -1.59
CA LEU A 25 -3.19 0.51 -1.89
C LEU A 25 -3.18 0.21 -3.39
N SER A 26 -3.45 1.20 -4.23
CA SER A 26 -3.41 1.07 -5.70
C SER A 26 -2.05 0.60 -6.18
N PHE A 27 -0.98 1.27 -5.76
CA PHE A 27 0.41 0.91 -6.07
C PHE A 27 0.72 -0.53 -5.63
N GLY A 28 0.38 -0.88 -4.38
CA GLY A 28 0.67 -2.19 -3.83
C GLY A 28 -0.02 -3.34 -4.56
N VAL A 29 -1.29 -3.16 -4.95
CA VAL A 29 -2.03 -4.16 -5.75
C VAL A 29 -1.43 -4.29 -7.15
N LEU A 30 -1.08 -3.18 -7.81
CA LEU A 30 -0.43 -3.19 -9.13
C LEU A 30 0.94 -3.89 -9.06
N LEU A 31 1.73 -3.59 -8.03
CA LEU A 31 3.02 -4.24 -7.79
C LEU A 31 2.84 -5.75 -7.60
N ALA A 32 1.90 -6.17 -6.76
CA ALA A 32 1.63 -7.58 -6.52
C ALA A 32 1.14 -8.31 -7.79
N LEU A 33 0.30 -7.67 -8.62
CA LEU A 33 -0.15 -8.19 -9.91
C LEU A 33 1.00 -8.50 -10.86
N ALA A 34 2.09 -7.74 -10.83
CA ALA A 34 3.26 -7.98 -11.68
C ALA A 34 3.94 -9.34 -11.41
N PHE A 35 3.74 -9.92 -10.23
CA PHE A 35 4.29 -11.22 -9.84
C PHE A 35 3.35 -12.40 -10.11
N VAL A 36 2.11 -12.16 -10.53
CA VAL A 36 1.15 -13.21 -10.87
C VAL A 36 1.08 -13.35 -12.38
N PRO A 37 1.35 -14.53 -12.97
CA PRO A 37 1.30 -14.73 -14.41
C PRO A 37 -0.15 -14.78 -14.90
N ARG A 38 -0.42 -14.06 -15.99
CA ARG A 38 -1.78 -13.88 -16.51
C ARG A 38 -2.41 -15.17 -17.06
N ALA A 39 -1.65 -15.95 -17.82
CA ALA A 39 -2.19 -17.04 -18.61
C ALA A 39 -2.89 -18.15 -17.80
N PRO A 40 -2.33 -18.67 -16.67
CA PRO A 40 -2.99 -19.74 -15.94
C PRO A 40 -4.12 -19.26 -15.02
N VAL A 41 -4.08 -18.00 -14.55
CA VAL A 41 -5.03 -17.47 -13.56
C VAL A 41 -6.31 -16.92 -14.22
N GLY A 42 -6.22 -16.51 -15.47
CA GLY A 42 -7.37 -16.10 -16.29
C GLY A 42 -7.65 -14.59 -16.23
N THR A 43 -8.43 -14.12 -17.24
CA THR A 43 -8.73 -12.69 -17.42
C THR A 43 -9.64 -12.11 -16.35
N LEU A 44 -10.56 -12.93 -15.79
CA LEU A 44 -11.49 -12.47 -14.76
C LEU A 44 -10.76 -12.06 -13.49
N PHE A 45 -9.76 -12.82 -13.06
CA PHE A 45 -8.92 -12.47 -11.92
C PHE A 45 -8.26 -11.09 -12.10
N TYR A 46 -7.69 -10.86 -13.30
CA TYR A 46 -7.03 -9.57 -13.58
C TYR A 46 -8.00 -8.40 -13.66
N ARG A 47 -9.21 -8.60 -14.15
CA ARG A 47 -10.27 -7.58 -14.12
C ARG A 47 -10.63 -7.24 -12.69
N LEU A 48 -10.86 -8.26 -11.86
CA LEU A 48 -11.22 -8.08 -10.47
C LEU A 48 -10.11 -7.36 -9.71
N MET A 49 -8.87 -7.85 -9.80
CA MET A 49 -7.73 -7.23 -9.12
C MET A 49 -7.34 -5.87 -9.71
N GLY A 50 -7.50 -5.69 -11.01
CA GLY A 50 -7.35 -4.38 -11.63
C GLY A 50 -8.38 -3.38 -11.13
N SER A 51 -9.63 -3.80 -10.89
CA SER A 51 -10.64 -2.94 -10.28
C SER A 51 -10.30 -2.56 -8.84
N THR A 52 -9.76 -3.49 -8.04
CA THR A 52 -9.30 -3.18 -6.67
C THR A 52 -8.10 -2.24 -6.64
N ALA A 53 -7.34 -2.12 -7.72
CA ALA A 53 -6.28 -1.12 -7.86
C ALA A 53 -6.80 0.23 -8.38
N VAL A 54 -7.68 0.21 -9.39
CA VAL A 54 -8.15 1.45 -10.03
C VAL A 54 -9.16 2.21 -9.18
N LEU A 55 -10.01 1.53 -8.41
CA LEU A 55 -11.02 2.21 -7.57
C LEU A 55 -10.39 3.14 -6.52
N PRO A 56 -9.39 2.73 -5.72
CA PRO A 56 -8.69 3.64 -4.83
C PRO A 56 -8.00 4.79 -5.59
N ALA A 57 -7.36 4.51 -6.74
CA ALA A 57 -6.75 5.56 -7.55
C ALA A 57 -7.77 6.59 -8.05
N LEU A 58 -8.97 6.14 -8.47
CA LEU A 58 -10.07 7.03 -8.84
C LEU A 58 -10.50 7.90 -7.66
N LEU A 59 -10.65 7.33 -6.47
CA LEU A 59 -10.99 8.09 -5.26
C LEU A 59 -9.91 9.14 -4.96
N ALA A 60 -8.62 8.76 -5.04
CA ALA A 60 -7.52 9.69 -4.85
C ALA A 60 -7.47 10.81 -5.90
N GLY A 61 -7.98 10.56 -7.11
CA GLY A 61 -8.08 11.57 -8.16
C GLY A 61 -9.31 12.46 -8.08
N VAL A 62 -10.48 11.88 -7.78
CA VAL A 62 -11.77 12.60 -7.83
C VAL A 62 -12.01 13.42 -6.57
N VAL A 63 -11.80 12.82 -5.38
CA VAL A 63 -12.17 13.46 -4.12
C VAL A 63 -11.48 14.81 -3.89
N PRO A 64 -10.14 14.95 -4.09
CA PRO A 64 -9.48 16.24 -3.89
C PRO A 64 -9.95 17.33 -4.85
N VAL A 65 -10.36 16.96 -6.07
CA VAL A 65 -10.85 17.92 -7.08
C VAL A 65 -12.27 18.37 -6.74
N THR A 66 -13.16 17.41 -6.41
CA THR A 66 -14.57 17.70 -6.11
C THR A 66 -14.75 18.47 -4.80
N SER A 67 -13.84 18.30 -3.84
CA SER A 67 -13.81 19.09 -2.60
C SER A 67 -13.25 20.51 -2.79
N GLY A 68 -12.84 20.88 -4.02
CA GLY A 68 -12.25 22.19 -4.33
C GLY A 68 -10.84 22.39 -3.78
N GLY A 69 -10.22 21.33 -3.23
CA GLY A 69 -8.91 21.41 -2.60
C GLY A 69 -7.73 21.39 -3.57
N ARG A 70 -7.94 20.93 -4.83
CA ARG A 70 -6.82 20.75 -5.78
C ARG A 70 -7.18 21.06 -7.23
N ALA A 71 -6.20 21.65 -7.95
CA ALA A 71 -6.29 21.85 -9.38
C ALA A 71 -5.94 20.55 -10.14
N LEU A 72 -6.66 20.28 -11.25
CA LEU A 72 -6.38 19.13 -12.11
C LEU A 72 -4.96 19.10 -12.69
N SER A 73 -4.29 20.24 -12.77
CA SER A 73 -2.92 20.39 -13.26
C SER A 73 -1.84 19.97 -12.24
N GLU A 74 -2.22 19.65 -10.99
CA GLU A 74 -1.25 19.20 -10.00
C GLU A 74 -0.55 17.90 -10.41
N PRO A 75 0.79 17.79 -10.24
CA PRO A 75 1.55 16.63 -10.69
C PRO A 75 1.03 15.29 -10.12
N ALA A 76 0.60 15.28 -8.87
CA ALA A 76 0.04 14.09 -8.23
C ALA A 76 -1.26 13.62 -8.92
N LEU A 77 -2.14 14.56 -9.28
CA LEU A 77 -3.39 14.25 -9.97
C LEU A 77 -3.16 13.82 -11.42
N VAL A 78 -2.29 14.51 -12.14
CA VAL A 78 -1.90 14.13 -13.51
C VAL A 78 -1.35 12.69 -13.51
N ALA A 79 -0.43 12.38 -12.60
CA ALA A 79 0.13 11.03 -12.48
C ALA A 79 -0.94 9.99 -12.12
N THR A 80 -1.87 10.32 -11.23
CA THR A 80 -2.99 9.45 -10.85
C THR A 80 -3.87 9.13 -12.08
N TRP A 81 -4.22 10.14 -12.88
CA TRP A 81 -5.04 9.93 -14.07
C TRP A 81 -4.32 9.14 -15.16
N LEU A 82 -3.01 9.31 -15.31
CA LEU A 82 -2.19 8.50 -16.21
C LEU A 82 -2.12 7.04 -15.78
N ALA A 83 -2.08 6.76 -14.46
CA ALA A 83 -2.17 5.41 -13.93
C ALA A 83 -3.56 4.79 -14.18
N VAL A 84 -4.63 5.54 -13.93
CA VAL A 84 -6.03 5.11 -14.15
C VAL A 84 -6.29 4.81 -15.62
N ALA A 85 -5.79 5.65 -16.54
CA ALA A 85 -5.96 5.48 -17.98
C ALA A 85 -5.38 4.15 -18.52
N ALA A 86 -4.45 3.52 -17.81
CA ALA A 86 -3.89 2.22 -18.18
C ALA A 86 -4.83 1.03 -17.87
N TYR A 87 -5.86 1.23 -17.03
CA TYR A 87 -6.75 0.15 -16.57
C TYR A 87 -7.33 -0.72 -17.69
N PRO A 88 -7.95 -0.19 -18.76
CA PRO A 88 -8.53 -1.01 -19.81
C PRO A 88 -7.49 -1.86 -20.55
N PHE A 89 -6.24 -1.47 -20.52
CA PHE A 89 -5.15 -2.17 -21.19
C PHE A 89 -4.62 -3.35 -20.37
N TYR A 90 -4.33 -3.16 -19.08
CA TYR A 90 -3.82 -4.26 -18.25
C TYR A 90 -4.93 -5.18 -17.72
N SER A 91 -6.17 -4.72 -17.56
CA SER A 91 -7.33 -5.55 -17.22
C SER A 91 -8.02 -6.17 -18.45
N GLY A 92 -7.78 -5.61 -19.63
CA GLY A 92 -8.42 -5.95 -20.90
C GLY A 92 -7.79 -7.14 -21.64
N PRO A 93 -7.92 -7.20 -22.99
CA PRO A 93 -7.51 -8.35 -23.78
C PRO A 93 -6.01 -8.44 -24.07
N LEU A 94 -5.19 -7.43 -23.73
CA LEU A 94 -3.75 -7.45 -24.01
C LEU A 94 -3.07 -8.65 -23.38
N ARG A 95 -2.10 -9.23 -24.08
CA ARG A 95 -1.31 -10.39 -23.64
C ARG A 95 0.18 -10.18 -23.88
N GLY A 96 1.00 -10.99 -23.18
CA GLY A 96 2.44 -11.00 -23.34
C GLY A 96 3.08 -9.64 -23.05
N ARG A 97 4.05 -9.21 -23.90
CA ARG A 97 4.83 -7.98 -23.70
C ARG A 97 3.96 -6.70 -23.61
N ARG A 98 2.90 -6.61 -24.44
CA ARG A 98 2.00 -5.44 -24.44
C ARG A 98 1.27 -5.28 -23.12
N TRP A 99 0.83 -6.37 -22.53
CA TRP A 99 0.23 -6.38 -21.20
C TRP A 99 1.24 -5.92 -20.13
N GLY A 100 2.47 -6.45 -20.16
CA GLY A 100 3.53 -6.05 -19.25
C GLY A 100 3.86 -4.55 -19.33
N ILE A 101 3.88 -3.98 -20.54
CA ILE A 101 4.08 -2.53 -20.74
C ILE A 101 2.93 -1.73 -20.12
N ALA A 102 1.68 -2.13 -20.32
CA ALA A 102 0.52 -1.44 -19.76
C ALA A 102 0.51 -1.48 -18.22
N LEU A 103 0.87 -2.64 -17.63
CA LEU A 103 0.99 -2.78 -16.18
C LEU A 103 2.16 -1.96 -15.63
N ALA A 104 3.32 -1.98 -16.30
CA ALA A 104 4.47 -1.17 -15.93
C ALA A 104 4.17 0.34 -15.99
N TRP A 105 3.43 0.78 -17.02
CA TRP A 105 2.94 2.15 -17.13
C TRP A 105 2.08 2.53 -15.91
N ALA A 106 1.07 1.71 -15.58
CA ALA A 106 0.21 1.95 -14.42
C ALA A 106 1.02 2.01 -13.12
N LEU A 107 1.98 1.11 -12.94
CA LEU A 107 2.84 1.04 -11.76
C LEU A 107 3.73 2.27 -11.63
N VAL A 108 4.38 2.71 -12.71
CA VAL A 108 5.27 3.89 -12.71
C VAL A 108 4.48 5.16 -12.36
N TRP A 109 3.34 5.36 -12.99
CA TRP A 109 2.52 6.55 -12.73
C TRP A 109 1.84 6.51 -11.36
N SER A 110 1.45 5.33 -10.87
CA SER A 110 0.97 5.16 -9.49
C SER A 110 2.07 5.48 -8.47
N ALA A 111 3.31 5.04 -8.71
CA ALA A 111 4.46 5.40 -7.88
C ALA A 111 4.75 6.91 -7.93
N ALA A 112 4.72 7.53 -9.11
CA ALA A 112 4.92 8.96 -9.27
C ALA A 112 3.83 9.78 -8.55
N ALA A 113 2.57 9.35 -8.62
CA ALA A 113 1.45 9.95 -7.89
C ALA A 113 1.67 9.88 -6.38
N LEU A 114 2.10 8.70 -5.88
CA LEU A 114 2.39 8.49 -4.47
C LEU A 114 3.52 9.40 -3.98
N VAL A 115 4.65 9.45 -4.69
CA VAL A 115 5.80 10.31 -4.35
C VAL A 115 5.39 11.79 -4.33
N ALA A 116 4.66 12.25 -5.36
CA ALA A 116 4.18 13.63 -5.43
C ALA A 116 3.20 13.97 -4.29
N THR A 117 2.35 13.02 -3.89
CA THR A 117 1.42 13.21 -2.77
C THR A 117 2.16 13.25 -1.44
N VAL A 118 3.10 12.33 -1.18
CA VAL A 118 3.93 12.31 0.03
C VAL A 118 4.75 13.60 0.16
N GLY A 119 5.40 14.04 -0.92
CA GLY A 119 6.19 15.27 -0.93
C GLY A 119 5.35 16.50 -0.58
N ARG A 120 4.12 16.55 -1.07
CA ARG A 120 3.21 17.66 -0.82
C ARG A 120 2.65 17.66 0.61
N THR A 121 2.22 16.50 1.11
CA THR A 121 1.60 16.40 2.45
C THR A 121 2.58 16.70 3.58
N GLY A 122 3.85 16.39 3.40
CA GLY A 122 4.90 16.62 4.40
C GLY A 122 5.80 17.82 4.11
N ASP A 123 5.61 18.53 3.00
CA ASP A 123 6.55 19.55 2.49
C ASP A 123 8.00 19.02 2.44
N LEU A 124 8.15 17.75 2.03
CA LEU A 124 9.39 17.00 2.14
C LEU A 124 10.23 17.15 0.87
N VAL A 125 11.54 17.30 1.05
CA VAL A 125 12.52 17.43 -0.04
C VAL A 125 13.74 16.54 0.20
N GLY A 126 14.48 16.26 -0.86
CA GLY A 126 15.75 15.52 -0.76
C GLY A 126 15.61 14.13 -0.13
N VAL A 127 16.49 13.80 0.81
CA VAL A 127 16.55 12.48 1.47
C VAL A 127 15.27 12.18 2.26
N GLN A 128 14.66 13.18 2.89
CA GLN A 128 13.43 13.02 3.63
C GLN A 128 12.28 12.55 2.72
N LEU A 129 12.13 13.16 1.53
CA LEU A 129 11.15 12.73 0.54
C LEU A 129 11.39 11.29 0.07
N VAL A 130 12.66 10.91 -0.16
CA VAL A 130 12.99 9.54 -0.58
C VAL A 130 12.59 8.53 0.49
N VAL A 131 12.99 8.76 1.75
CA VAL A 131 12.70 7.84 2.86
C VAL A 131 11.19 7.74 3.11
N ALA A 132 10.48 8.86 3.16
CA ALA A 132 9.03 8.88 3.33
C ALA A 132 8.29 8.17 2.18
N SER A 133 8.71 8.40 0.93
CA SER A 133 8.12 7.75 -0.23
C SER A 133 8.37 6.23 -0.24
N LEU A 134 9.55 5.78 0.18
CA LEU A 134 9.85 4.35 0.33
C LEU A 134 9.02 3.72 1.45
N SER A 135 8.82 4.44 2.57
CA SER A 135 7.95 3.96 3.65
C SER A 135 6.50 3.80 3.17
N ALA A 136 5.92 4.82 2.54
CA ALA A 136 4.58 4.78 1.97
C ALA A 136 4.43 3.66 0.92
N ALA A 137 5.39 3.55 -0.02
CA ALA A 137 5.39 2.50 -1.04
C ALA A 137 5.50 1.10 -0.44
N SER A 138 6.32 0.91 0.61
CA SER A 138 6.46 -0.39 1.29
C SER A 138 5.18 -0.76 2.05
N THR A 139 4.51 0.21 2.68
CA THR A 139 3.20 0.02 3.34
C THR A 139 2.15 -0.42 2.33
N GLY A 140 2.07 0.26 1.19
CA GLY A 140 1.19 -0.14 0.09
C GLY A 140 1.53 -1.54 -0.45
N ALA A 141 2.81 -1.86 -0.64
CA ALA A 141 3.27 -3.17 -1.10
C ALA A 141 2.87 -4.30 -0.14
N VAL A 142 2.93 -4.08 1.17
CA VAL A 142 2.45 -5.04 2.18
C VAL A 142 0.95 -5.21 2.09
N ALA A 143 0.17 -4.12 2.12
CA ALA A 143 -1.30 -4.17 2.09
C ALA A 143 -1.82 -4.80 0.78
N GLY A 144 -1.34 -4.33 -0.37
CA GLY A 144 -1.72 -4.86 -1.67
C GLY A 144 -1.23 -6.29 -1.90
N GLY A 145 -0.01 -6.61 -1.46
CA GLY A 145 0.57 -7.94 -1.61
C GLY A 145 -0.16 -9.01 -0.81
N VAL A 146 -0.43 -8.75 0.47
CA VAL A 146 -1.17 -9.71 1.34
C VAL A 146 -2.62 -9.83 0.88
N GLY A 147 -3.29 -8.70 0.56
CA GLY A 147 -4.64 -8.71 0.03
C GLY A 147 -4.76 -9.51 -1.27
N LEU A 148 -3.82 -9.30 -2.21
CA LEU A 148 -3.79 -10.08 -3.44
C LEU A 148 -3.49 -11.56 -3.19
N ALA A 149 -2.58 -11.89 -2.26
CA ALA A 149 -2.29 -13.28 -1.89
C ALA A 149 -3.52 -13.98 -1.28
N MET A 150 -4.29 -13.27 -0.44
CA MET A 150 -5.56 -13.76 0.12
C MET A 150 -6.55 -14.06 -0.99
N VAL A 151 -6.78 -13.12 -1.93
CA VAL A 151 -7.72 -13.32 -3.04
C VAL A 151 -7.26 -14.43 -3.98
N LEU A 152 -5.96 -14.52 -4.27
CA LEU A 152 -5.40 -15.60 -5.06
C LEU A 152 -5.57 -16.95 -4.34
N GLY A 153 -5.36 -17.00 -3.02
CA GLY A 153 -5.64 -18.17 -2.20
C GLY A 153 -7.10 -18.62 -2.30
N HIS A 154 -8.04 -17.67 -2.23
CA HIS A 154 -9.46 -17.97 -2.46
C HIS A 154 -9.72 -18.46 -3.88
N TRP A 155 -9.03 -17.91 -4.89
CA TRP A 155 -9.13 -18.33 -6.29
C TRP A 155 -8.75 -19.80 -6.47
N TYR A 156 -7.75 -20.31 -5.72
CA TYR A 156 -7.38 -21.73 -5.71
C TYR A 156 -8.50 -22.65 -5.22
N LEU A 157 -9.44 -22.16 -4.43
CA LEU A 157 -10.58 -22.96 -3.94
C LEU A 157 -11.65 -23.13 -5.02
N THR A 158 -11.71 -22.21 -5.99
CA THR A 158 -12.73 -22.16 -7.04
C THR A 158 -12.23 -22.67 -8.38
N VAL A 159 -10.94 -22.54 -8.66
CA VAL A 159 -10.31 -22.97 -9.93
C VAL A 159 -9.42 -24.18 -9.70
N PRO A 160 -9.86 -25.38 -10.09
CA PRO A 160 -9.07 -26.60 -9.90
C PRO A 160 -7.82 -26.61 -10.79
N LYS A 161 -6.76 -27.29 -10.32
CA LYS A 161 -5.49 -27.51 -11.06
C LYS A 161 -4.62 -26.28 -11.27
N LEU A 162 -4.85 -25.16 -10.56
CA LEU A 162 -3.95 -24.03 -10.60
C LEU A 162 -2.65 -24.38 -9.84
N ASP A 163 -1.48 -24.08 -10.44
CA ASP A 163 -0.18 -24.40 -9.85
C ASP A 163 0.09 -23.57 -8.58
N VAL A 164 0.32 -24.25 -7.46
CA VAL A 164 0.59 -23.66 -6.14
C VAL A 164 1.80 -22.69 -6.14
N ARG A 165 2.72 -22.86 -7.11
CA ARG A 165 3.91 -22.00 -7.26
C ARG A 165 3.59 -20.51 -7.37
N HIS A 166 2.44 -20.12 -7.90
CA HIS A 166 2.06 -18.71 -8.01
C HIS A 166 1.79 -18.09 -6.64
N LEU A 167 1.09 -18.83 -5.76
CA LEU A 167 0.84 -18.37 -4.39
C LEU A 167 2.12 -18.39 -3.54
N VAL A 168 2.98 -19.40 -3.72
CA VAL A 168 4.31 -19.45 -3.08
C VAL A 168 5.16 -18.23 -3.48
N ARG A 169 5.20 -17.90 -4.78
CA ARG A 169 5.92 -16.73 -5.28
C ARG A 169 5.38 -15.45 -4.68
N LEU A 170 4.08 -15.27 -4.68
CA LEU A 170 3.44 -14.07 -4.13
C LEU A 170 3.68 -13.95 -2.63
N ASN A 171 3.58 -15.04 -1.87
CA ASN A 171 3.91 -15.06 -0.44
C ASN A 171 5.36 -14.65 -0.17
N ARG A 172 6.34 -15.05 -1.01
CA ARG A 172 7.73 -14.59 -0.88
C ARG A 172 7.88 -13.11 -1.15
N VAL A 173 7.14 -12.58 -2.14
CA VAL A 173 7.14 -11.14 -2.45
C VAL A 173 6.57 -10.34 -1.28
N THR A 174 5.48 -10.80 -0.66
CA THR A 174 4.91 -10.15 0.52
C THR A 174 5.83 -10.20 1.73
N VAL A 175 6.54 -11.30 1.95
CA VAL A 175 7.61 -11.38 2.98
C VAL A 175 8.68 -10.33 2.72
N GLY A 176 9.16 -10.20 1.48
CA GLY A 176 10.11 -9.16 1.09
C GLY A 176 9.60 -7.75 1.35
N ALA A 177 8.33 -7.49 1.02
CA ALA A 177 7.66 -6.20 1.28
C ALA A 177 7.56 -5.90 2.79
N MET A 178 7.22 -6.89 3.62
CA MET A 178 7.15 -6.72 5.08
C MET A 178 8.53 -6.40 5.69
N ILE A 179 9.58 -7.10 5.23
CA ILE A 179 10.96 -6.82 5.67
C ILE A 179 11.37 -5.41 5.22
N ALA A 180 11.10 -5.05 3.98
CA ALA A 180 11.37 -3.71 3.46
C ALA A 180 10.62 -2.64 4.29
N SER A 181 9.36 -2.88 4.64
CA SER A 181 8.56 -1.96 5.47
C SER A 181 9.16 -1.81 6.88
N LEU A 182 9.63 -2.90 7.51
CA LEU A 182 10.32 -2.82 8.80
C LEU A 182 11.58 -1.97 8.71
N ILE A 183 12.37 -2.14 7.64
CA ILE A 183 13.58 -1.33 7.39
C ILE A 183 13.18 0.13 7.17
N CYS A 184 12.14 0.40 6.38
CA CYS A 184 11.68 1.76 6.12
C CYS A 184 11.18 2.45 7.40
N VAL A 185 10.42 1.76 8.25
CA VAL A 185 10.00 2.31 9.56
C VAL A 185 11.22 2.68 10.42
N ALA A 186 12.23 1.80 10.49
CA ALA A 186 13.46 2.09 11.22
C ALA A 186 14.22 3.30 10.63
N LEU A 187 14.35 3.36 9.30
CA LEU A 187 14.98 4.49 8.61
C LEU A 187 14.21 5.79 8.82
N THR A 188 12.89 5.77 8.76
CA THR A 188 12.05 6.95 9.05
C THR A 188 12.27 7.43 10.48
N CYS A 189 12.28 6.53 11.46
CA CYS A 189 12.59 6.89 12.86
C CYS A 189 13.99 7.51 13.03
N LEU A 190 14.96 7.08 12.23
CA LEU A 190 16.32 7.63 12.28
C LEU A 190 16.43 8.98 11.59
N VAL A 191 15.87 9.13 10.40
CA VAL A 191 15.95 10.36 9.59
C VAL A 191 15.15 11.49 10.21
N PHE A 192 13.96 11.20 10.72
CA PHE A 192 13.04 12.19 11.31
C PHE A 192 13.09 12.22 12.85
N ARG A 193 14.21 11.76 13.45
CA ARG A 193 14.33 11.62 14.92
C ARG A 193 14.07 12.92 15.67
N ALA A 194 14.48 14.07 15.15
CA ALA A 194 14.30 15.37 15.78
C ALA A 194 12.81 15.76 15.78
N GLU A 195 12.18 15.71 14.62
CA GLU A 195 10.76 16.02 14.42
C GLU A 195 9.85 15.11 15.26
N LEU A 196 10.20 13.80 15.33
CA LEU A 196 9.46 12.80 16.11
C LEU A 196 9.64 12.98 17.64
N ALA A 197 10.77 13.56 18.09
CA ALA A 197 11.01 13.85 19.51
C ALA A 197 10.33 15.15 19.96
N GLU A 198 10.26 16.16 19.08
CA GLU A 198 9.69 17.48 19.35
C GLU A 198 8.18 17.54 19.07
N ALA A 199 7.60 16.48 18.50
CA ALA A 199 6.17 16.40 18.23
C ALA A 199 5.34 16.59 19.52
N ARG A 200 4.13 17.11 19.39
CA ARG A 200 3.19 17.34 20.51
C ARG A 200 3.00 16.09 21.39
N THR A 201 3.08 14.90 20.81
CA THR A 201 3.15 13.62 21.51
C THR A 201 4.45 12.93 21.07
N PRO A 202 5.53 12.94 21.87
CA PRO A 202 6.79 12.31 21.48
C PRO A 202 6.60 10.84 21.09
N LEU A 203 7.25 10.40 20.01
CA LEU A 203 7.13 9.02 19.52
C LEU A 203 7.57 8.00 20.59
N LEU A 204 8.58 8.31 21.38
CA LEU A 204 9.04 7.47 22.49
C LEU A 204 8.21 7.64 23.78
N GLY A 205 7.17 8.49 23.77
CA GLY A 205 6.20 8.55 24.85
C GLY A 205 5.25 7.34 24.87
N PRO A 206 4.47 7.14 25.95
CA PRO A 206 3.61 5.95 26.10
C PRO A 206 2.65 5.72 24.92
N TRP A 207 2.01 6.78 24.44
CA TRP A 207 1.09 6.70 23.31
C TRP A 207 1.80 6.46 21.96
N GLY A 208 2.91 7.16 21.73
CA GLY A 208 3.70 6.96 20.51
C GLY A 208 4.24 5.53 20.42
N LEU A 209 4.79 5.00 21.53
CA LEU A 209 5.26 3.61 21.60
C LEU A 209 4.13 2.60 21.44
N PHE A 210 2.92 2.88 21.94
CA PHE A 210 1.77 2.01 21.73
C PHE A 210 1.38 1.94 20.26
N TYR A 211 1.27 3.07 19.57
CA TYR A 211 0.94 3.08 18.14
C TYR A 211 2.07 2.49 17.28
N LEU A 212 3.32 2.85 17.53
CA LEU A 212 4.47 2.29 16.82
C LEU A 212 4.59 0.78 17.08
N GLY A 213 4.42 0.34 18.33
CA GLY A 213 4.40 -1.08 18.70
C GLY A 213 3.28 -1.84 17.97
N THR A 214 2.08 -1.27 17.91
CA THR A 214 0.97 -1.86 17.15
C THR A 214 1.29 -1.93 15.66
N ARG A 215 1.85 -0.84 15.07
CA ARG A 215 2.28 -0.83 13.67
C ARG A 215 3.29 -1.92 13.37
N VAL A 216 4.32 -2.06 14.21
CA VAL A 216 5.41 -3.02 14.00
C VAL A 216 4.96 -4.44 14.35
N VAL A 217 4.41 -4.66 15.54
CA VAL A 217 4.09 -6.02 16.02
C VAL A 217 2.86 -6.56 15.30
N VAL A 218 1.74 -5.83 15.34
CA VAL A 218 0.47 -6.33 14.76
C VAL A 218 0.47 -6.19 13.25
N GLY A 219 0.97 -5.07 12.72
CA GLY A 219 0.92 -4.77 11.28
C GLY A 219 2.02 -5.44 10.44
N LEU A 220 3.16 -5.83 11.01
CA LEU A 220 4.29 -6.38 10.25
C LEU A 220 4.80 -7.72 10.80
N VAL A 221 5.15 -7.81 12.09
CA VAL A 221 5.78 -9.02 12.67
C VAL A 221 4.81 -10.20 12.71
N MET A 222 3.58 -10.00 13.16
CA MET A 222 2.57 -11.07 13.18
C MET A 222 2.20 -11.52 11.76
N PRO A 223 1.95 -10.63 10.76
CA PRO A 223 1.79 -11.04 9.37
C PRO A 223 3.00 -11.78 8.80
N LEU A 224 4.22 -11.42 9.18
CA LEU A 224 5.43 -12.12 8.77
C LEU A 224 5.46 -13.57 9.31
N LEU A 225 5.07 -13.77 10.57
CA LEU A 225 4.88 -15.10 11.15
C LEU A 225 3.81 -15.88 10.38
N PHE A 226 2.70 -15.25 10.04
CA PHE A 226 1.63 -15.87 9.24
C PHE A 226 2.08 -16.21 7.82
N ALA A 227 2.92 -15.38 7.21
CA ALA A 227 3.51 -15.68 5.91
C ALA A 227 4.44 -16.92 5.97
N TRP A 228 5.17 -17.09 7.07
CA TRP A 228 5.96 -18.31 7.33
C TRP A 228 5.06 -19.55 7.51
N MET A 229 3.97 -19.45 8.28
CA MET A 229 2.99 -20.53 8.43
C MET A 229 2.31 -20.87 7.09
N THR A 230 1.98 -19.84 6.28
CA THR A 230 1.46 -20.01 4.92
C THR A 230 2.44 -20.78 4.05
N ALA A 231 3.73 -20.44 4.08
CA ALA A 231 4.76 -21.18 3.35
C ALA A 231 4.84 -22.64 3.80
N GLY A 232 4.70 -22.93 5.09
CA GLY A 232 4.60 -24.29 5.64
C GLY A 232 3.41 -25.07 5.07
N SER A 233 2.21 -24.48 5.06
CA SER A 233 1.00 -25.10 4.50
C SER A 233 1.14 -25.37 3.00
N LEU A 234 1.75 -24.46 2.26
CA LEU A 234 1.94 -24.58 0.80
C LEU A 234 2.97 -25.66 0.42
N ARG A 235 3.93 -26.00 1.30
CA ARG A 235 4.84 -27.15 1.08
C ARG A 235 4.08 -28.48 0.92
N TYR A 236 2.96 -28.60 1.62
CA TYR A 236 2.08 -29.78 1.54
C TYR A 236 0.91 -29.58 0.56
N SER A 237 0.98 -28.54 -0.30
CA SER A 237 -0.09 -28.18 -1.24
C SER A 237 -1.45 -27.93 -0.56
N ASN A 238 -1.48 -27.61 0.73
CA ASN A 238 -2.70 -27.32 1.48
C ASN A 238 -3.12 -25.86 1.28
N THR A 239 -3.75 -25.59 0.14
CA THR A 239 -4.21 -24.23 -0.21
C THR A 239 -5.34 -23.74 0.69
N ARG A 240 -6.18 -24.62 1.24
CA ARG A 240 -7.27 -24.24 2.15
C ARG A 240 -6.73 -23.64 3.45
N SER A 241 -5.78 -24.33 4.10
CA SER A 241 -5.13 -23.83 5.32
C SER A 241 -4.36 -22.54 5.03
N ALA A 242 -3.57 -22.50 3.94
CA ALA A 242 -2.86 -21.30 3.52
C ALA A 242 -3.79 -20.09 3.32
N THR A 243 -4.95 -20.29 2.70
CA THR A 243 -5.94 -19.24 2.48
C THR A 243 -6.51 -18.72 3.81
N GLY A 244 -6.84 -19.61 4.75
CA GLY A 244 -7.32 -19.22 6.08
C GLY A 244 -6.31 -18.33 6.83
N ILE A 245 -5.02 -18.71 6.78
CA ILE A 245 -3.94 -17.92 7.39
C ILE A 245 -3.81 -16.55 6.70
N LEU A 246 -3.93 -16.47 5.37
CA LEU A 246 -3.87 -15.24 4.62
C LEU A 246 -5.04 -14.28 4.94
N TYR A 247 -6.25 -14.80 5.22
CA TYR A 247 -7.36 -13.97 5.71
C TYR A 247 -7.00 -13.28 7.02
N ALA A 248 -6.52 -14.04 8.00
CA ALA A 248 -6.10 -13.49 9.29
C ALA A 248 -4.95 -12.48 9.11
N SER A 249 -3.96 -12.80 8.27
CA SER A 249 -2.86 -11.89 7.94
C SER A 249 -3.36 -10.58 7.33
N THR A 250 -4.35 -10.65 6.43
CA THR A 250 -4.93 -9.44 5.81
C THR A 250 -5.57 -8.52 6.84
N VAL A 251 -6.30 -9.06 7.81
CA VAL A 251 -6.90 -8.26 8.90
C VAL A 251 -5.82 -7.55 9.71
N LEU A 252 -4.75 -8.25 10.10
CA LEU A 252 -3.65 -7.67 10.87
C LEU A 252 -2.92 -6.57 10.07
N VAL A 253 -2.68 -6.80 8.79
CA VAL A 253 -2.07 -5.80 7.90
C VAL A 253 -2.96 -4.56 7.78
N LEU A 254 -4.27 -4.72 7.63
CA LEU A 254 -5.21 -3.59 7.57
C LEU A 254 -5.21 -2.78 8.87
N ILE A 255 -5.17 -3.43 10.03
CA ILE A 255 -5.01 -2.75 11.32
C ILE A 255 -3.69 -1.97 11.33
N GLY A 256 -2.57 -2.63 10.96
CA GLY A 256 -1.26 -1.99 10.90
C GLY A 256 -1.20 -0.80 9.94
N THR A 257 -1.88 -0.89 8.78
CA THR A 257 -1.96 0.21 7.81
C THR A 257 -2.81 1.37 8.35
N GLY A 258 -3.93 1.08 9.02
CA GLY A 258 -4.74 2.11 9.70
C GLY A 258 -3.94 2.84 10.78
N VAL A 259 -3.12 2.11 11.55
CA VAL A 259 -2.22 2.71 12.54
C VAL A 259 -1.11 3.55 11.87
N ALA A 260 -0.57 3.12 10.72
CA ALA A 260 0.40 3.91 9.95
C ALA A 260 -0.20 5.26 9.52
N VAL A 261 -1.44 5.28 9.05
CA VAL A 261 -2.17 6.53 8.72
C VAL A 261 -2.36 7.41 9.95
N SER A 262 -2.69 6.82 11.11
CA SER A 262 -2.81 7.57 12.37
C SER A 262 -1.47 8.17 12.83
N LEU A 263 -0.38 7.41 12.70
CA LEU A 263 0.97 7.92 12.99
C LEU A 263 1.33 9.05 12.04
N GLN A 264 1.07 8.91 10.76
CA GLN A 264 1.32 9.97 9.78
C GLN A 264 0.49 11.22 10.06
N SER A 265 -0.77 11.07 10.48
CA SER A 265 -1.60 12.19 10.92
C SER A 265 -1.00 12.93 12.11
N SER A 266 -0.33 12.21 13.02
CA SER A 266 0.23 12.77 14.24
C SER A 266 1.62 13.38 14.06
N TYR A 267 2.42 12.84 13.15
CA TYR A 267 3.83 13.18 12.98
C TYR A 267 4.18 13.82 11.63
N GLY A 268 3.25 13.86 10.69
CA GLY A 268 3.46 14.42 9.34
C GLY A 268 4.31 13.55 8.41
N VAL A 269 4.80 12.38 8.88
CA VAL A 269 5.67 11.48 8.10
C VAL A 269 5.11 10.06 8.08
N PRO A 270 5.20 9.32 6.95
CA PRO A 270 4.74 7.93 6.86
C PRO A 270 5.65 6.99 7.66
N LEU A 271 5.06 6.24 8.62
CA LEU A 271 5.73 5.28 9.51
C LEU A 271 5.23 3.83 9.29
#